data_4d527dc119da666dda4c3436ef1550a2
#
_entry.id   4d527dc119da666dda4c3436ef1550a2
#
_cell.length_a   1.000
_cell.length_b   1.000
_cell.length_c   1.000
_cell.angle_alpha   90.00
_cell.angle_beta   90.00
_cell.angle_gamma   90.00
#
_symmetry.space_group_name_H-M   'P 1'
#
loop_
_entity.id
_entity.type
_entity.pdbx_description
1 polymer ?
#
loop_
_entity_poly.entity_id
_entity_poly.type
_entity_poly.pdbx_seq_one_letter_code
_entity_poly.pdbx_strand_id
1 'polypeptide(L)'
;LDQKDLGPPRASEPIPASLQRAIVYWVGSAMKQELLTEGKPGLVCLTSNGCHHDLDFKTMNLCIDIFIQHVYELIATLDEGTTPLEVVAAAQQVALHTLSLMETAAKGANTYRGAVFSLGLAIVAYAYIKRSGEPLTPELWQQTISEMALHFEPTDQTKGGKAVKDYGIKGAIDTAREGYAFVFNQAVPYYEALLNDPDCDRNSRRLRTLIYLMSQIDDSNIYPRAGADVAP
;
A
#
# COMPACT_ATOMS: atom_id res chain seq x y z
N LEU A 1 -12.29 -9.00 25.37
CA LEU A 1 -11.84 -9.83 24.23
C LEU A 1 -10.50 -10.41 24.63
N ASP A 2 -10.48 -11.73 24.88
CA ASP A 2 -9.28 -12.46 25.29
C ASP A 2 -8.23 -12.35 24.17
N GLN A 3 -7.07 -11.79 24.53
CA GLN A 3 -5.84 -11.97 23.77
C GLN A 3 -5.54 -13.47 23.75
N LYS A 4 -5.90 -14.15 22.68
CA LYS A 4 -5.27 -15.43 22.36
C LYS A 4 -3.83 -15.08 22.00
N ASP A 5 -2.91 -15.38 22.93
CA ASP A 5 -1.50 -15.47 22.64
C ASP A 5 -1.32 -16.29 21.35
N LEU A 6 -0.98 -15.62 20.27
CA LEU A 6 -0.42 -16.29 19.11
C LEU A 6 0.93 -16.82 19.60
N GLY A 7 0.96 -18.11 19.96
CA GLY A 7 2.17 -18.76 20.44
C GLY A 7 3.34 -18.54 19.45
N PRO A 8 4.60 -18.73 19.92
CA PRO A 8 5.75 -18.49 19.07
C PRO A 8 5.61 -19.31 17.78
N PRO A 9 5.87 -18.71 16.61
CA PRO A 9 5.77 -19.40 15.33
C PRO A 9 6.67 -20.66 15.41
N ARG A 10 6.15 -21.79 14.94
CA ARG A 10 6.96 -22.98 14.69
C ARG A 10 8.16 -22.54 13.88
N ALA A 11 9.35 -23.15 14.12
CA ALA A 11 10.56 -22.92 13.31
C ALA A 11 10.16 -22.98 11.84
N SER A 12 10.05 -21.80 11.22
CA SER A 12 9.33 -21.63 9.97
C SER A 12 10.28 -21.85 8.81
N GLU A 13 9.84 -22.66 7.85
CA GLU A 13 10.56 -22.78 6.59
C GLU A 13 10.61 -21.42 5.88
N PRO A 14 11.72 -21.09 5.20
CA PRO A 14 11.81 -19.86 4.45
C PRO A 14 10.72 -19.80 3.37
N ILE A 15 10.22 -18.60 3.06
CA ILE A 15 9.24 -18.43 1.98
C ILE A 15 9.81 -19.01 0.68
N PRO A 16 9.12 -19.97 0.03
CA PRO A 16 9.60 -20.60 -1.20
C PRO A 16 9.90 -19.55 -2.29
N ALA A 17 11.01 -19.72 -3.01
CA ALA A 17 11.40 -18.78 -4.09
C ALA A 17 10.32 -18.60 -5.17
N SER A 18 9.49 -19.62 -5.42
CA SER A 18 8.33 -19.53 -6.31
C SER A 18 7.29 -18.54 -5.80
N LEU A 19 6.99 -18.56 -4.50
CA LEU A 19 6.06 -17.64 -3.88
C LEU A 19 6.63 -16.22 -3.82
N GLN A 20 7.92 -16.06 -3.51
CA GLN A 20 8.57 -14.74 -3.58
C GLN A 20 8.43 -14.12 -4.97
N ARG A 21 8.73 -14.88 -6.04
CA ARG A 21 8.54 -14.42 -7.43
C ARG A 21 7.09 -14.08 -7.75
N ALA A 22 6.13 -14.86 -7.24
CA ALA A 22 4.72 -14.58 -7.43
C ALA A 22 4.30 -13.26 -6.77
N ILE A 23 4.73 -13.00 -5.53
CA ILE A 23 4.46 -11.73 -4.82
C ILE A 23 5.03 -10.55 -5.62
N VAL A 24 6.28 -10.63 -6.04
CA VAL A 24 6.95 -9.60 -6.85
C VAL A 24 6.17 -9.32 -8.15
N TYR A 25 5.73 -10.37 -8.83
CA TYR A 25 4.93 -10.25 -10.05
C TYR A 25 3.57 -9.59 -9.79
N TRP A 26 2.85 -10.00 -8.75
CA TRP A 26 1.54 -9.43 -8.42
C TRP A 26 1.63 -7.96 -8.07
N VAL A 27 2.59 -7.58 -7.24
CA VAL A 27 2.81 -6.19 -6.82
C VAL A 27 3.19 -5.32 -8.02
N GLY A 28 4.18 -5.76 -8.80
CA GLY A 28 4.63 -5.02 -9.97
C GLY A 28 3.54 -4.89 -11.04
N SER A 29 2.79 -5.98 -11.28
CA SER A 29 1.66 -5.96 -12.20
C SER A 29 0.56 -5.00 -11.73
N ALA A 30 0.20 -5.02 -10.45
CA ALA A 30 -0.83 -4.14 -9.91
C ALA A 30 -0.45 -2.66 -10.03
N MET A 31 0.78 -2.28 -9.62
CA MET A 31 1.25 -0.91 -9.71
C MET A 31 1.34 -0.42 -11.16
N LYS A 32 1.87 -1.25 -12.08
CA LYS A 32 1.93 -0.89 -13.51
C LYS A 32 0.53 -0.77 -14.12
N GLN A 33 -0.40 -1.62 -13.72
CA GLN A 33 -1.78 -1.54 -14.18
C GLN A 33 -2.50 -0.30 -13.62
N GLU A 34 -2.23 0.10 -12.39
CA GLU A 34 -2.72 1.38 -11.84
C GLU A 34 -2.17 2.55 -12.66
N LEU A 35 -0.86 2.60 -12.90
CA LEU A 35 -0.22 3.66 -13.68
C LEU A 35 -0.75 3.75 -15.12
N LEU A 36 -1.09 2.61 -15.75
CA LEU A 36 -1.67 2.51 -17.09
C LEU A 36 -3.17 2.82 -17.15
N THR A 37 -3.83 3.00 -16.02
CA THR A 37 -5.26 3.32 -16.01
C THR A 37 -5.49 4.76 -16.47
N GLU A 38 -6.24 4.91 -17.56
CA GLU A 38 -6.52 6.21 -18.17
C GLU A 38 -7.72 6.91 -17.53
N GLY A 39 -7.72 8.24 -17.59
CA GLY A 39 -8.82 9.06 -17.09
C GLY A 39 -8.84 9.25 -15.57
N LYS A 40 -7.75 8.93 -14.88
CA LYS A 40 -7.64 9.13 -13.43
C LYS A 40 -7.67 10.62 -13.08
N PRO A 41 -8.54 11.06 -12.17
CA PRO A 41 -8.59 12.47 -11.77
C PRO A 41 -7.28 12.92 -11.13
N GLY A 42 -6.59 13.89 -11.75
CA GLY A 42 -5.38 14.51 -11.21
C GLY A 42 -4.13 13.63 -11.09
N LEU A 43 -4.20 12.35 -11.47
CA LEU A 43 -3.11 11.40 -11.34
C LEU A 43 -2.40 11.15 -12.67
N VAL A 44 -1.12 10.77 -12.58
CA VAL A 44 -0.31 10.44 -13.76
C VAL A 44 -0.79 9.15 -14.41
N CYS A 45 -0.94 9.16 -15.75
CA CYS A 45 -1.18 8.00 -16.58
C CYS A 45 -0.33 8.09 -17.86
N LEU A 46 -0.51 7.15 -18.80
CA LEU A 46 0.30 7.14 -20.04
C LEU A 46 0.13 8.41 -20.86
N THR A 47 -1.08 8.95 -20.93
CA THR A 47 -1.45 10.08 -21.79
C THR A 47 -1.51 11.43 -21.07
N SER A 48 -1.37 11.44 -19.73
CA SER A 48 -1.50 12.65 -18.94
C SER A 48 -0.66 12.62 -17.65
N ASN A 49 -0.07 13.74 -17.31
CA ASN A 49 0.61 13.94 -16.03
C ASN A 49 -0.36 14.33 -14.90
N GLY A 50 -1.68 14.37 -15.16
CA GLY A 50 -2.66 14.84 -14.18
C GLY A 50 -2.42 16.29 -13.78
N CYS A 51 -2.40 16.57 -12.49
CA CYS A 51 -2.05 17.90 -11.94
C CYS A 51 -0.59 18.03 -11.50
N HIS A 52 0.29 17.13 -11.96
CA HIS A 52 1.70 17.15 -11.62
C HIS A 52 2.53 17.90 -12.67
N HIS A 53 3.40 18.81 -12.18
CA HIS A 53 4.40 19.51 -12.99
C HIS A 53 5.80 18.89 -12.86
N ASP A 54 5.97 18.06 -11.84
CA ASP A 54 7.24 17.45 -11.41
C ASP A 54 7.29 15.93 -11.65
N LEU A 55 6.20 15.32 -12.10
CA LEU A 55 6.08 13.89 -12.36
C LEU A 55 5.50 13.60 -13.74
N ASP A 56 6.01 12.55 -14.36
CA ASP A 56 5.52 11.99 -15.60
C ASP A 56 5.44 10.46 -15.55
N PHE A 57 4.84 9.85 -16.56
CA PHE A 57 4.71 8.40 -16.68
C PHE A 57 6.06 7.67 -16.57
N LYS A 58 7.11 8.19 -17.20
CA LYS A 58 8.43 7.56 -17.21
C LYS A 58 9.06 7.54 -15.82
N THR A 59 8.99 8.65 -15.11
CA THR A 59 9.47 8.77 -13.72
C THR A 59 8.70 7.85 -12.78
N MET A 60 7.37 7.83 -12.91
CA MET A 60 6.52 6.96 -12.10
C MET A 60 6.82 5.48 -12.37
N ASN A 61 6.96 5.07 -13.64
CA ASN A 61 7.31 3.69 -13.98
C ASN A 61 8.69 3.28 -13.45
N LEU A 62 9.69 4.19 -13.50
CA LEU A 62 11.01 3.94 -12.92
C LEU A 62 10.92 3.70 -11.40
N CYS A 63 10.10 4.48 -10.69
CA CYS A 63 9.88 4.30 -9.26
C CYS A 63 9.18 2.96 -8.94
N ILE A 64 8.27 2.50 -9.81
CA ILE A 64 7.72 1.14 -9.67
C ILE A 64 8.82 0.08 -9.81
N ASP A 65 9.69 0.21 -10.80
CA ASP A 65 10.79 -0.75 -11.00
C ASP A 65 11.76 -0.78 -9.81
N ILE A 66 12.04 0.38 -9.19
CA ILE A 66 12.80 0.45 -7.93
C ILE A 66 12.08 -0.30 -6.81
N PHE A 67 10.77 -0.09 -6.61
CA PHE A 67 10.03 -0.78 -5.56
C PHE A 67 10.01 -2.30 -5.77
N ILE A 68 9.77 -2.76 -6.99
CA ILE A 68 9.75 -4.19 -7.34
C ILE A 68 11.06 -4.89 -6.95
N GLN A 69 12.19 -4.25 -7.15
CA GLN A 69 13.50 -4.78 -6.77
C GLN A 69 13.64 -4.99 -5.26
N HIS A 70 13.04 -4.11 -4.44
CA HIS A 70 13.11 -4.18 -2.98
C HIS A 70 12.02 -5.06 -2.33
N VAL A 71 11.07 -5.60 -3.11
CA VAL A 71 10.05 -6.53 -2.57
C VAL A 71 10.70 -7.80 -2.02
N TYR A 72 11.79 -8.29 -2.61
CA TYR A 72 12.55 -9.43 -2.08
C TYR A 72 13.16 -9.11 -0.72
N GLU A 73 13.71 -7.89 -0.55
CA GLU A 73 14.29 -7.44 0.71
C GLU A 73 13.21 -7.29 1.79
N LEU A 74 12.02 -6.78 1.43
CA LEU A 74 10.88 -6.75 2.34
C LEU A 74 10.47 -8.15 2.82
N ILE A 75 10.48 -9.15 1.95
CA ILE A 75 10.18 -10.53 2.33
C ILE A 75 11.31 -11.11 3.20
N ALA A 76 12.56 -10.76 2.92
CA ALA A 76 13.72 -11.24 3.69
C ALA A 76 13.72 -10.72 5.15
N THR A 77 13.05 -9.60 5.45
CA THR A 77 12.94 -9.10 6.84
C THR A 77 12.22 -10.06 7.79
N LEU A 78 11.51 -11.04 7.25
CA LEU A 78 10.94 -12.13 8.05
C LEU A 78 12.01 -12.90 8.85
N ASP A 79 13.24 -12.96 8.37
CA ASP A 79 14.34 -13.66 9.04
C ASP A 79 14.95 -12.83 10.18
N GLU A 80 14.58 -11.53 10.30
CA GLU A 80 15.09 -10.59 11.30
C GLU A 80 14.21 -10.49 12.55
N GLY A 81 13.05 -11.18 12.56
CA GLY A 81 12.13 -11.14 13.70
C GLY A 81 11.22 -12.34 13.79
N THR A 82 10.67 -12.56 14.98
CA THR A 82 9.73 -13.66 15.28
C THR A 82 8.31 -13.16 15.49
N THR A 83 8.15 -11.90 15.90
CA THR A 83 6.85 -11.25 16.10
C THR A 83 6.52 -10.31 14.94
N PRO A 84 5.23 -10.00 14.70
CA PRO A 84 4.83 -9.02 13.69
C PRO A 84 5.52 -7.66 13.88
N LEU A 85 5.70 -7.21 15.12
CA LEU A 85 6.33 -5.91 15.43
C LEU A 85 7.84 -5.90 15.12
N GLU A 86 8.55 -6.97 15.40
CA GLU A 86 9.99 -7.08 15.07
C GLU A 86 10.19 -7.09 13.55
N VAL A 87 9.41 -7.88 12.83
CA VAL A 87 9.49 -7.99 11.37
C VAL A 87 9.17 -6.65 10.70
N VAL A 88 8.14 -5.94 11.15
CA VAL A 88 7.77 -4.66 10.54
C VAL A 88 8.78 -3.56 10.84
N ALA A 89 9.48 -3.63 11.99
CA ALA A 89 10.57 -2.70 12.32
C ALA A 89 11.73 -2.83 11.31
N ALA A 90 12.12 -4.06 10.96
CA ALA A 90 13.11 -4.34 9.92
C ALA A 90 12.61 -3.89 8.54
N ALA A 91 11.35 -4.21 8.19
CA ALA A 91 10.74 -3.82 6.93
C ALA A 91 10.66 -2.29 6.74
N GLN A 92 10.49 -1.52 7.82
CA GLN A 92 10.53 -0.06 7.77
C GLN A 92 11.87 0.47 7.26
N GLN A 93 12.99 -0.15 7.63
CA GLN A 93 14.32 0.27 7.14
C GLN A 93 14.45 0.04 5.63
N VAL A 94 13.99 -1.10 5.12
CA VAL A 94 13.93 -1.38 3.68
C VAL A 94 13.04 -0.35 2.97
N ALA A 95 11.86 -0.06 3.52
CA ALA A 95 10.94 0.92 2.94
C ALA A 95 11.54 2.33 2.88
N LEU A 96 12.23 2.78 3.93
CA LEU A 96 12.90 4.09 3.97
C LEU A 96 14.03 4.17 2.95
N HIS A 97 14.83 3.11 2.81
CA HIS A 97 15.86 3.02 1.78
C HIS A 97 15.26 3.09 0.37
N THR A 98 14.20 2.33 0.10
CA THR A 98 13.46 2.34 -1.16
C THR A 98 12.95 3.74 -1.51
N LEU A 99 12.37 4.44 -0.53
CA LEU A 99 11.88 5.81 -0.70
C LEU A 99 13.01 6.80 -1.02
N SER A 100 14.18 6.66 -0.42
CA SER A 100 15.36 7.49 -0.72
C SER A 100 15.83 7.31 -2.18
N LEU A 101 15.84 6.07 -2.67
CA LEU A 101 16.17 5.77 -4.07
C LEU A 101 15.13 6.34 -5.04
N MET A 102 13.85 6.20 -4.73
CA MET A 102 12.77 6.78 -5.52
C MET A 102 12.84 8.31 -5.57
N GLU A 103 13.08 8.96 -4.43
CA GLU A 103 13.22 10.41 -4.34
C GLU A 103 14.40 10.90 -5.20
N THR A 104 15.52 10.18 -5.17
CA THR A 104 16.68 10.46 -6.03
C THR A 104 16.32 10.32 -7.50
N ALA A 105 15.66 9.23 -7.89
CA ALA A 105 15.23 8.96 -9.27
C ALA A 105 14.21 9.98 -9.78
N ALA A 106 13.34 10.47 -8.90
CA ALA A 106 12.32 11.47 -9.17
C ALA A 106 12.80 12.93 -8.92
N LYS A 107 14.10 13.14 -8.75
CA LYS A 107 14.71 14.47 -8.54
C LYS A 107 14.08 15.27 -7.39
N GLY A 108 13.76 14.59 -6.30
CA GLY A 108 13.16 15.17 -5.10
C GLY A 108 11.62 15.16 -5.08
N ALA A 109 10.96 14.72 -6.17
CA ALA A 109 9.51 14.62 -6.17
C ALA A 109 9.04 13.40 -5.36
N ASN A 110 7.93 13.57 -4.63
CA ASN A 110 7.29 12.47 -3.89
C ASN A 110 6.40 11.67 -4.85
N THR A 111 6.76 10.42 -5.11
CA THR A 111 6.04 9.54 -6.03
C THR A 111 5.07 8.60 -5.30
N TYR A 112 5.58 7.49 -4.77
CA TYR A 112 4.81 6.37 -4.22
C TYR A 112 4.97 6.17 -2.71
N ARG A 113 5.25 7.23 -1.92
CA ARG A 113 5.47 7.11 -0.46
C ARG A 113 4.31 6.37 0.23
N GLY A 114 3.07 6.74 -0.07
CA GLY A 114 1.88 6.08 0.46
C GLY A 114 1.76 4.62 0.00
N ALA A 115 2.05 4.34 -1.27
CA ALA A 115 2.01 2.98 -1.81
C ALA A 115 3.12 2.09 -1.21
N VAL A 116 4.34 2.59 -1.06
CA VAL A 116 5.44 1.87 -0.38
C VAL A 116 5.06 1.50 1.04
N PHE A 117 4.44 2.42 1.79
CA PHE A 117 3.93 2.13 3.12
C PHE A 117 2.84 1.07 3.10
N SER A 118 1.76 1.29 2.33
CA SER A 118 0.57 0.43 2.37
C SER A 118 0.82 -0.95 1.76
N LEU A 119 1.48 -1.01 0.59
CA LEU A 119 1.82 -2.28 -0.04
C LEU A 119 2.93 -3.01 0.71
N GLY A 120 3.95 -2.28 1.20
CA GLY A 120 5.02 -2.87 2.01
C GLY A 120 4.45 -3.58 3.24
N LEU A 121 3.57 -2.92 3.97
CA LEU A 121 2.91 -3.50 5.13
C LEU A 121 2.05 -4.74 4.76
N ALA A 122 1.26 -4.64 3.69
CA ALA A 122 0.43 -5.76 3.23
C ALA A 122 1.28 -6.95 2.75
N ILE A 123 2.40 -6.72 2.05
CA ILE A 123 3.33 -7.75 1.59
C ILE A 123 3.95 -8.48 2.78
N VAL A 124 4.45 -7.73 3.75
CA VAL A 124 5.13 -8.29 4.92
C VAL A 124 4.15 -9.09 5.78
N ALA A 125 2.93 -8.58 5.99
CA ALA A 125 1.88 -9.30 6.70
C ALA A 125 1.47 -10.59 5.98
N TYR A 126 1.30 -10.54 4.64
CA TYR A 126 1.03 -11.73 3.83
C TYR A 126 2.13 -12.78 3.96
N ALA A 127 3.38 -12.37 3.79
CA ALA A 127 4.53 -13.26 3.85
C ALA A 127 4.69 -13.85 5.28
N TYR A 128 4.42 -13.05 6.32
CA TYR A 128 4.44 -13.50 7.71
C TYR A 128 3.43 -14.63 7.95
N ILE A 129 2.18 -14.46 7.52
CA ILE A 129 1.14 -15.50 7.64
C ILE A 129 1.54 -16.76 6.85
N LYS A 130 2.08 -16.60 5.64
CA LYS A 130 2.53 -17.74 4.84
C LYS A 130 3.67 -18.51 5.51
N ARG A 131 4.59 -17.81 6.18
CA ARG A 131 5.68 -18.42 6.92
C ARG A 131 5.20 -19.12 8.19
N SER A 132 4.20 -18.62 8.87
CA SER A 132 3.65 -19.26 10.07
C SER A 132 2.91 -20.58 9.80
N GLY A 133 2.58 -20.85 8.52
CA GLY A 133 1.78 -22.01 8.13
C GLY A 133 0.29 -21.89 8.44
N GLU A 134 -0.15 -20.72 8.90
CA GLU A 134 -1.56 -20.44 9.13
C GLU A 134 -2.33 -20.32 7.81
N PRO A 135 -3.60 -20.73 7.77
CA PRO A 135 -4.45 -20.49 6.61
C PRO A 135 -4.63 -19.00 6.35
N LEU A 136 -4.28 -18.56 5.13
CA LEU A 136 -4.51 -17.18 4.76
C LEU A 136 -6.01 -16.92 4.59
N THR A 137 -6.58 -16.07 5.43
CA THR A 137 -7.93 -15.52 5.26
C THR A 137 -7.87 -14.00 5.21
N PRO A 138 -8.87 -13.34 4.61
CA PRO A 138 -8.95 -11.89 4.63
C PRO A 138 -8.90 -11.29 6.05
N GLU A 139 -9.57 -11.95 7.00
CA GLU A 139 -9.64 -11.51 8.39
C GLU A 139 -8.28 -11.60 9.09
N LEU A 140 -7.55 -12.73 8.92
CA LEU A 140 -6.22 -12.90 9.49
C LEU A 140 -5.24 -11.92 8.86
N TRP A 141 -5.36 -11.65 7.56
CA TRP A 141 -4.50 -10.68 6.90
C TRP A 141 -4.75 -9.27 7.41
N GLN A 142 -6.02 -8.85 7.53
CA GLN A 142 -6.42 -7.56 8.13
C GLN A 142 -5.91 -7.43 9.57
N GLN A 143 -6.08 -8.46 10.40
CA GLN A 143 -5.61 -8.47 11.78
C GLN A 143 -4.08 -8.32 11.86
N THR A 144 -3.33 -9.06 11.04
CA THR A 144 -1.86 -8.98 11.01
C THR A 144 -1.38 -7.60 10.57
N ILE A 145 -2.02 -6.99 9.55
CA ILE A 145 -1.74 -5.62 9.12
C ILE A 145 -1.99 -4.64 10.26
N SER A 146 -3.14 -4.76 10.94
CA SER A 146 -3.51 -3.89 12.07
C SER A 146 -2.48 -3.99 13.20
N GLU A 147 -2.05 -5.20 13.55
CA GLU A 147 -1.02 -5.42 14.57
C GLU A 147 0.34 -4.81 14.19
N MET A 148 0.80 -5.04 12.96
CA MET A 148 2.03 -4.45 12.45
C MET A 148 1.96 -2.92 12.40
N ALA A 149 0.78 -2.36 12.12
CA ALA A 149 0.57 -0.91 12.05
C ALA A 149 0.72 -0.20 13.41
N LEU A 150 0.66 -0.93 14.53
CA LEU A 150 0.93 -0.39 15.87
C LEU A 150 2.39 0.05 16.05
N HIS A 151 3.30 -0.44 15.21
CA HIS A 151 4.70 0.01 15.20
C HIS A 151 4.85 1.48 14.80
N PHE A 152 3.93 2.00 13.98
CA PHE A 152 4.03 3.35 13.43
C PHE A 152 3.30 4.36 14.28
N GLU A 153 4.00 5.45 14.64
CA GLU A 153 3.40 6.58 15.34
C GLU A 153 3.03 7.70 14.36
N PRO A 154 1.87 8.35 14.55
CA PRO A 154 1.52 9.54 13.77
C PRO A 154 2.59 10.62 13.92
N THR A 155 2.93 11.29 12.84
CA THR A 155 3.92 12.37 12.82
C THR A 155 3.44 13.53 11.97
N ASP A 156 3.68 14.75 12.41
CA ASP A 156 3.45 15.97 11.63
C ASP A 156 4.66 16.39 10.77
N GLN A 157 5.68 15.55 10.70
CA GLN A 157 6.88 15.77 9.87
C GLN A 157 6.59 15.58 8.38
N THR A 158 5.50 14.90 8.02
CA THR A 158 5.08 14.66 6.63
C THR A 158 3.88 15.53 6.25
N LYS A 159 3.70 15.80 4.94
CA LYS A 159 2.52 16.53 4.45
C LYS A 159 1.21 15.85 4.85
N GLY A 160 1.14 14.52 4.72
CA GLY A 160 -0.03 13.74 5.14
C GLY A 160 -0.29 13.81 6.64
N GLY A 161 0.76 13.68 7.45
CA GLY A 161 0.63 13.79 8.91
C GLY A 161 0.21 15.18 9.38
N LYS A 162 0.69 16.25 8.71
CA LYS A 162 0.16 17.60 8.94
C LYS A 162 -1.32 17.71 8.61
N ALA A 163 -1.76 17.17 7.47
CA ALA A 163 -3.16 17.20 7.10
C ALA A 163 -4.05 16.45 8.12
N VAL A 164 -3.62 15.29 8.60
CA VAL A 164 -4.30 14.55 9.67
C VAL A 164 -4.46 15.43 10.91
N LYS A 165 -3.40 16.11 11.35
CA LYS A 165 -3.41 16.97 12.54
C LYS A 165 -4.27 18.22 12.35
N ASP A 166 -4.12 18.89 11.20
CA ASP A 166 -4.74 20.20 10.96
C ASP A 166 -6.23 20.09 10.61
N TYR A 167 -6.64 18.99 9.96
CA TYR A 167 -8.00 18.80 9.47
C TYR A 167 -8.78 17.69 10.19
N GLY A 168 -8.15 16.94 11.08
CA GLY A 168 -8.80 15.84 11.83
C GLY A 168 -9.25 14.67 10.96
N ILE A 169 -8.62 14.47 9.80
CA ILE A 169 -8.91 13.38 8.86
C ILE A 169 -8.16 12.10 9.23
N LYS A 170 -8.61 10.96 8.69
CA LYS A 170 -7.86 9.71 8.82
C LYS A 170 -6.64 9.71 7.88
N GLY A 171 -5.49 9.31 8.42
CA GLY A 171 -4.27 9.14 7.66
C GLY A 171 -4.00 7.68 7.26
N ALA A 172 -2.89 7.48 6.53
CA ALA A 172 -2.48 6.15 6.11
C ALA A 172 -2.22 5.20 7.30
N ILE A 173 -1.71 5.70 8.42
CA ILE A 173 -1.48 4.91 9.64
C ILE A 173 -2.81 4.48 10.26
N ASP A 174 -3.80 5.36 10.33
CA ASP A 174 -5.12 5.06 10.88
C ASP A 174 -5.81 3.98 10.05
N THR A 175 -5.77 4.12 8.72
CA THR A 175 -6.32 3.14 7.78
C THR A 175 -5.61 1.77 7.91
N ALA A 176 -4.29 1.76 8.12
CA ALA A 176 -3.53 0.54 8.36
C ALA A 176 -3.87 -0.10 9.73
N ARG A 177 -4.06 0.70 10.78
CA ARG A 177 -4.52 0.23 12.10
C ARG A 177 -5.92 -0.37 12.05
N GLU A 178 -6.75 0.04 11.11
CA GLU A 178 -8.03 -0.60 10.78
C GLU A 178 -7.88 -1.85 9.88
N GLY A 179 -6.66 -2.30 9.59
CA GLY A 179 -6.38 -3.46 8.74
C GLY A 179 -6.81 -3.27 7.29
N TYR A 180 -6.88 -2.04 6.80
CA TYR A 180 -7.43 -1.70 5.47
C TYR A 180 -8.85 -2.26 5.27
N ALA A 181 -9.68 -2.25 6.32
CA ALA A 181 -11.00 -2.88 6.33
C ALA A 181 -11.88 -2.43 5.14
N PHE A 182 -11.84 -1.16 4.76
CA PHE A 182 -12.59 -0.67 3.61
C PHE A 182 -12.13 -1.36 2.31
N VAL A 183 -10.83 -1.54 2.12
CA VAL A 183 -10.28 -2.19 0.92
C VAL A 183 -10.74 -3.64 0.84
N PHE A 184 -10.56 -4.42 1.92
CA PHE A 184 -10.90 -5.83 1.93
C PHE A 184 -12.42 -6.09 1.85
N ASN A 185 -13.21 -5.30 2.57
CA ASN A 185 -14.63 -5.61 2.79
C ASN A 185 -15.56 -4.88 1.81
N GLN A 186 -15.06 -3.87 1.08
CA GLN A 186 -15.87 -3.09 0.15
C GLN A 186 -15.21 -2.92 -1.21
N ALA A 187 -13.97 -2.41 -1.31
CA ALA A 187 -13.37 -2.10 -2.59
C ALA A 187 -13.04 -3.36 -3.41
N VAL A 188 -12.53 -4.44 -2.77
CA VAL A 188 -12.27 -5.71 -3.44
C VAL A 188 -13.57 -6.35 -3.93
N PRO A 189 -14.63 -6.53 -3.12
CA PRO A 189 -15.92 -7.03 -3.61
C PRO A 189 -16.53 -6.16 -4.71
N TYR A 190 -16.40 -4.84 -4.64
CA TYR A 190 -16.85 -3.95 -5.70
C TYR A 190 -16.10 -4.21 -7.02
N TYR A 191 -14.77 -4.34 -6.96
CA TYR A 191 -13.96 -4.67 -8.14
C TYR A 191 -14.32 -6.05 -8.73
N GLU A 192 -14.54 -7.06 -7.87
CA GLU A 192 -14.95 -8.40 -8.27
C GLU A 192 -16.33 -8.40 -8.95
N ALA A 193 -17.26 -7.60 -8.45
CA ALA A 193 -18.56 -7.43 -9.11
C ALA A 193 -18.41 -6.87 -10.53
N LEU A 194 -17.50 -5.90 -10.73
CA LEU A 194 -17.21 -5.35 -12.05
C LEU A 194 -16.49 -6.33 -13.00
N LEU A 195 -15.84 -7.38 -12.48
CA LEU A 195 -15.27 -8.44 -13.32
C LEU A 195 -16.36 -9.25 -14.06
N ASN A 196 -17.55 -9.34 -13.49
CA ASN A 196 -18.69 -10.04 -14.03
C ASN A 196 -19.60 -9.17 -14.92
N ASP A 197 -19.30 -7.87 -15.04
CA ASP A 197 -20.01 -6.94 -15.91
C ASP A 197 -19.42 -6.98 -17.34
N PRO A 198 -20.14 -7.55 -18.33
CA PRO A 198 -19.63 -7.70 -19.70
C PRO A 198 -19.41 -6.35 -20.40
N ASP A 199 -20.14 -5.31 -19.98
CA ASP A 199 -20.06 -3.96 -20.56
C ASP A 199 -18.96 -3.11 -19.90
N CYS A 200 -18.28 -3.64 -18.89
CA CYS A 200 -17.23 -2.95 -18.17
C CYS A 200 -15.85 -3.45 -18.63
N ASP A 201 -15.17 -2.70 -19.48
CA ASP A 201 -13.81 -3.01 -19.93
C ASP A 201 -12.79 -2.91 -18.78
N ARG A 202 -11.56 -3.37 -19.06
CA ARG A 202 -10.48 -3.42 -18.07
C ARG A 202 -10.11 -2.05 -17.50
N ASN A 203 -10.09 -1.00 -18.31
CA ASN A 203 -9.80 0.35 -17.85
C ASN A 203 -10.94 0.90 -17.00
N SER A 204 -12.17 0.74 -17.44
CA SER A 204 -13.37 1.18 -16.74
C SER A 204 -13.50 0.54 -15.35
N ARG A 205 -13.19 -0.76 -15.21
CA ARG A 205 -13.19 -1.42 -13.90
C ARG A 205 -12.24 -0.79 -12.92
N ARG A 206 -11.00 -0.54 -13.34
CA ARG A 206 -9.97 0.08 -12.50
C ARG A 206 -10.34 1.52 -12.14
N LEU A 207 -10.79 2.29 -13.12
CA LEU A 207 -11.17 3.68 -12.92
C LEU A 207 -12.38 3.80 -11.98
N ARG A 208 -13.42 2.99 -12.17
CA ARG A 208 -14.59 2.97 -11.28
C ARG A 208 -14.20 2.61 -9.85
N THR A 209 -13.32 1.60 -9.68
CA THR A 209 -12.84 1.20 -8.35
C THR A 209 -12.00 2.30 -7.71
N LEU A 210 -11.13 2.97 -8.48
CA LEU A 210 -10.36 4.11 -7.98
C LEU A 210 -11.28 5.25 -7.52
N ILE A 211 -12.28 5.63 -8.33
CA ILE A 211 -13.25 6.67 -7.97
C ILE A 211 -14.04 6.26 -6.72
N TYR A 212 -14.43 5.00 -6.62
CA TYR A 212 -15.09 4.47 -5.42
C TYR A 212 -14.21 4.60 -4.18
N LEU A 213 -12.92 4.23 -4.27
CA LEU A 213 -11.96 4.43 -3.19
C LEU A 213 -11.82 5.91 -2.82
N MET A 214 -11.67 6.79 -3.81
CA MET A 214 -11.53 8.24 -3.60
C MET A 214 -12.76 8.88 -2.96
N SER A 215 -13.95 8.29 -3.15
CA SER A 215 -15.19 8.79 -2.53
C SER A 215 -15.36 8.37 -1.07
N GLN A 216 -14.53 7.48 -0.56
CA GLN A 216 -14.70 6.86 0.77
C GLN A 216 -13.49 7.02 1.69
N ILE A 217 -12.34 7.37 1.12
CA ILE A 217 -11.08 7.51 1.87
C ILE A 217 -10.62 8.95 1.77
N ASP A 218 -10.33 9.56 2.92
CA ASP A 218 -9.77 10.91 2.97
C ASP A 218 -8.42 10.96 2.24
N ASP A 219 -8.26 11.91 1.32
CA ASP A 219 -6.99 12.17 0.66
C ASP A 219 -6.25 13.31 1.35
N SER A 220 -5.28 12.97 2.18
CA SER A 220 -4.44 13.93 2.90
C SER A 220 -3.65 14.91 2.00
N ASN A 221 -3.62 14.69 0.68
CA ASN A 221 -2.99 15.61 -0.26
C ASN A 221 -3.98 16.67 -0.80
N ILE A 222 -5.29 16.39 -0.81
CA ILE A 222 -6.30 17.32 -1.29
C ILE A 222 -6.50 18.45 -0.27
N TYR A 223 -6.63 18.14 1.02
CA TYR A 223 -6.90 19.12 2.07
C TYR A 223 -5.92 20.29 2.11
N PRO A 224 -4.58 20.10 2.05
CA PRO A 224 -3.64 21.23 2.02
C PRO A 224 -3.69 22.06 0.74
N ARG A 225 -4.22 21.50 -0.37
CA ARG A 225 -4.26 22.17 -1.68
C ARG A 225 -5.57 22.94 -1.89
N ALA A 226 -6.68 22.40 -1.45
CA ALA A 226 -8.01 22.91 -1.72
C ALA A 226 -8.64 23.65 -0.51
N GLY A 227 -8.13 23.43 0.69
CA GLY A 227 -8.74 23.88 1.95
C GLY A 227 -9.90 22.97 2.39
N ALA A 228 -10.26 23.05 3.68
CA ALA A 228 -11.29 22.19 4.27
C ALA A 228 -12.69 22.41 3.67
N ASP A 229 -12.97 23.57 3.12
CA ASP A 229 -14.28 23.92 2.55
C ASP A 229 -14.52 23.30 1.15
N VAL A 230 -13.49 22.78 0.51
CA VAL A 230 -13.52 22.23 -0.88
C VAL A 230 -13.17 20.76 -0.91
N ALA A 231 -12.46 20.27 0.11
CA ALA A 231 -12.18 18.85 0.25
C ALA A 231 -13.47 18.11 0.68
N PRO A 232 -13.75 16.94 0.14
CA PRO A 232 -14.96 16.18 0.46
C PRO A 232 -15.03 15.76 1.91
#